data_236e14e7bd6689a4f7dedf76f8b46f1c
#
_entry.id   236e14e7bd6689a4f7dedf76f8b46f1c
#
_cell.length_a   1.000
_cell.length_b   1.000
_cell.length_c   1.000
_cell.angle_alpha   90.00
_cell.angle_beta   90.00
_cell.angle_gamma   90.00
#
_symmetry.space_group_name_H-M   'P 1'
#
loop_
_entity.id
_entity.type
_entity.pdbx_description
1 polymer ?
#
loop_
_entity_poly.entity_id
_entity_poly.type
_entity_poly.pdbx_seq_one_letter_code
_entity_poly.pdbx_strand_id
1 'polypeptide(L)'
;MKLSVIVPAYKLAPYIHECLLSILAQQTDFDFEVIVCDDASPDNTYDVICYLQPAFANLVVLRNEINLGLVGTMHRLLETAKGQYIAYLDGDDIALPGKLQQQVNYLEQHPSCSMVYHESEMFDSATGQRLKWYSSEYYNYHYIPQQADITHLIRYTVFLQASSIMFRRHASLLQTLQHGCQIICDFPWQIMNVGLLGGSIDRLNTPLGRYRIHSNSFGAQTQQSHQRRLKVTDELAAACRLGKQFGVSDEVIQLGINHVYFSAALYFLRAGEPDLFLQMIELSAVNSQFFDKRHSDAYQKRQQPEQVKQLLGWLS
;
A
#
# COMPACT_ATOMS: atom_id res chain seq x y z
N MET A 1 21.60 10.04 11.31
CA MET A 1 20.12 9.97 11.25
C MET A 1 19.71 8.51 11.30
N LYS A 2 18.87 8.14 12.27
CA LYS A 2 18.40 6.75 12.43
C LYS A 2 17.27 6.43 11.47
N LEU A 3 16.31 7.34 11.33
CA LEU A 3 15.10 7.12 10.57
C LEU A 3 14.75 8.35 9.71
N SER A 4 14.32 8.12 8.48
CA SER A 4 13.61 9.11 7.66
C SER A 4 12.16 8.65 7.46
N VAL A 5 11.21 9.51 7.79
CA VAL A 5 9.80 9.31 7.44
C VAL A 5 9.53 10.12 6.17
N ILE A 6 9.04 9.47 5.13
CA ILE A 6 8.75 10.10 3.85
C ILE A 6 7.24 10.24 3.66
N VAL A 7 6.80 11.46 3.28
CA VAL A 7 5.38 11.83 3.18
C VAL A 7 5.12 12.50 1.83
N PRO A 8 4.59 11.80 0.83
CA PRO A 8 4.11 12.45 -0.39
C PRO A 8 2.80 13.20 -0.13
N ALA A 9 2.63 14.37 -0.74
CA ALA A 9 1.41 15.17 -0.58
C ALA A 9 0.94 15.76 -1.92
N TYR A 10 -0.33 15.57 -2.24
CA TYR A 10 -1.01 16.21 -3.38
C TYR A 10 -2.51 16.37 -3.11
N LYS A 11 -2.98 17.62 -3.03
CA LYS A 11 -4.40 17.95 -2.74
C LYS A 11 -4.88 17.39 -1.39
N LEU A 12 -4.09 17.59 -0.35
CA LEU A 12 -4.35 17.05 1.00
C LEU A 12 -4.53 18.15 2.06
N ALA A 13 -4.87 19.38 1.67
CA ALA A 13 -5.05 20.49 2.60
C ALA A 13 -5.93 20.16 3.83
N PRO A 14 -7.03 19.36 3.73
CA PRO A 14 -7.84 18.99 4.89
C PRO A 14 -7.17 18.02 5.87
N TYR A 15 -6.13 17.28 5.45
CA TYR A 15 -5.61 16.12 6.18
C TYR A 15 -4.15 16.26 6.59
N ILE A 16 -3.33 16.93 5.77
CA ILE A 16 -1.88 16.95 5.91
C ILE A 16 -1.41 17.51 7.26
N HIS A 17 -2.15 18.44 7.86
CA HIS A 17 -1.84 18.98 9.18
C HIS A 17 -1.88 17.90 10.27
N GLU A 18 -2.97 17.14 10.32
CA GLU A 18 -3.15 16.05 11.29
C GLU A 18 -2.13 14.93 11.05
N CYS A 19 -1.88 14.57 9.79
CA CYS A 19 -0.87 13.61 9.41
C CYS A 19 0.52 14.00 9.95
N LEU A 20 1.00 15.20 9.61
CA LEU A 20 2.32 15.66 10.02
C LEU A 20 2.44 15.80 11.53
N LEU A 21 1.44 16.33 12.24
CA LEU A 21 1.47 16.38 13.70
C LEU A 21 1.56 15.01 14.33
N SER A 22 0.85 14.02 13.79
CA SER A 22 0.83 12.65 14.33
C SER A 22 2.21 11.98 14.29
N ILE A 23 3.02 12.30 13.26
CA ILE A 23 4.35 11.73 13.10
C ILE A 23 5.44 12.58 13.78
N LEU A 24 5.31 13.91 13.76
CA LEU A 24 6.26 14.81 14.41
C LEU A 24 6.20 14.75 15.94
N ALA A 25 5.04 14.39 16.51
CA ALA A 25 4.85 14.21 17.96
C ALA A 25 5.34 12.86 18.50
N GLN A 26 5.87 11.96 17.66
CA GLN A 26 6.36 10.66 18.10
C GLN A 26 7.54 10.81 19.08
N GLN A 27 7.50 10.04 20.15
CA GLN A 27 8.57 9.97 21.13
C GLN A 27 9.50 8.81 20.79
N THR A 28 10.78 9.09 20.59
CA THR A 28 11.81 8.11 20.25
C THR A 28 13.09 8.37 21.06
N ASP A 29 13.88 7.32 21.29
CA ASP A 29 15.22 7.41 21.88
C ASP A 29 16.32 7.64 20.83
N PHE A 30 15.93 7.92 19.59
CA PHE A 30 16.83 8.20 18.47
C PHE A 30 16.34 9.40 17.66
N ASP A 31 17.27 9.99 16.87
CA ASP A 31 16.94 11.09 15.97
C ASP A 31 16.26 10.59 14.71
N PHE A 32 15.18 11.28 14.30
CA PHE A 32 14.50 11.06 13.03
C PHE A 32 14.18 12.37 12.32
N GLU A 33 14.02 12.29 11.00
CA GLU A 33 13.54 13.38 10.16
C GLU A 33 12.21 12.99 9.51
N VAL A 34 11.37 13.98 9.25
CA VAL A 34 10.15 13.87 8.45
C VAL A 34 10.36 14.70 7.19
N ILE A 35 10.33 14.04 6.03
CA ILE A 35 10.52 14.68 4.73
C ILE A 35 9.16 14.65 4.04
N VAL A 36 8.54 15.82 3.88
CA VAL A 36 7.29 15.98 3.14
C VAL A 36 7.55 16.64 1.81
N CYS A 37 6.93 16.13 0.74
CA CYS A 37 7.04 16.72 -0.59
C CYS A 37 5.65 17.03 -1.15
N ASP A 38 5.36 18.31 -1.34
CA ASP A 38 4.17 18.78 -2.05
C ASP A 38 4.39 18.65 -3.57
N ASP A 39 3.55 17.89 -4.24
CA ASP A 39 3.63 17.62 -5.69
C ASP A 39 2.88 18.69 -6.51
N ALA A 40 3.23 19.97 -6.31
CA ALA A 40 2.59 21.13 -6.95
C ALA A 40 1.06 21.14 -6.73
N SER A 41 0.62 20.99 -5.49
CA SER A 41 -0.80 21.04 -5.14
C SER A 41 -1.43 22.38 -5.54
N PRO A 42 -2.59 22.36 -6.18
CA PRO A 42 -3.34 23.59 -6.54
C PRO A 42 -4.16 24.16 -5.38
N ASP A 43 -4.31 23.42 -4.27
CA ASP A 43 -4.97 23.83 -3.03
C ASP A 43 -3.94 24.33 -1.98
N ASN A 44 -4.38 24.61 -0.76
CA ASN A 44 -3.55 25.14 0.31
C ASN A 44 -2.65 24.08 0.99
N THR A 45 -2.46 22.89 0.39
CA THR A 45 -1.63 21.82 0.99
C THR A 45 -0.24 22.33 1.36
N TYR A 46 0.45 23.01 0.43
CA TYR A 46 1.80 23.53 0.67
C TYR A 46 1.84 24.57 1.79
N ASP A 47 0.87 25.48 1.85
CA ASP A 47 0.82 26.54 2.87
C ASP A 47 0.63 25.93 4.28
N VAL A 48 -0.21 24.88 4.39
CA VAL A 48 -0.41 24.13 5.63
C VAL A 48 0.89 23.44 6.08
N ILE A 49 1.65 22.86 5.16
CA ILE A 49 2.95 22.24 5.44
C ILE A 49 3.94 23.30 5.94
N CYS A 50 4.04 24.42 5.24
CA CYS A 50 4.96 25.52 5.61
C CYS A 50 4.63 26.14 6.97
N TYR A 51 3.35 26.17 7.35
CA TYR A 51 2.93 26.66 8.67
C TYR A 51 3.52 25.85 9.84
N LEU A 52 3.72 24.54 9.64
CA LEU A 52 4.30 23.67 10.67
C LEU A 52 5.83 23.75 10.76
N GLN A 53 6.51 24.08 9.66
CA GLN A 53 7.97 24.02 9.57
C GLN A 53 8.73 24.78 10.67
N PRO A 54 8.35 26.01 11.07
CA PRO A 54 9.09 26.74 12.10
C PRO A 54 9.03 26.10 13.49
N ALA A 55 8.04 25.27 13.76
CA ALA A 55 7.85 24.61 15.06
C ALA A 55 8.62 23.27 15.19
N PHE A 56 9.10 22.70 14.06
CA PHE A 56 9.69 21.35 14.04
C PHE A 56 11.00 21.35 13.27
N ALA A 57 12.11 21.36 13.99
CA ALA A 57 13.46 21.38 13.39
C ALA A 57 13.80 20.13 12.56
N ASN A 58 13.09 19.02 12.80
CA ASN A 58 13.22 17.76 12.08
C ASN A 58 12.26 17.62 10.88
N LEU A 59 11.51 18.68 10.53
CA LEU A 59 10.63 18.71 9.35
C LEU A 59 11.37 19.30 8.14
N VAL A 60 11.57 18.49 7.11
CA VAL A 60 12.14 18.90 5.81
C VAL A 60 11.01 19.05 4.81
N VAL A 61 10.84 20.24 4.27
CA VAL A 61 9.77 20.57 3.32
C VAL A 61 10.33 20.69 1.91
N LEU A 62 9.77 19.92 1.00
CA LEU A 62 10.05 19.95 -0.43
C LEU A 62 8.79 20.35 -1.20
N ARG A 63 8.99 20.97 -2.35
CA ARG A 63 7.91 21.24 -3.32
C ARG A 63 8.38 20.94 -4.73
N ASN A 64 7.57 20.28 -5.52
CA ASN A 64 7.77 20.15 -6.97
C ASN A 64 7.31 21.43 -7.68
N GLU A 65 7.98 21.83 -8.74
CA GLU A 65 7.56 22.97 -9.56
C GLU A 65 6.32 22.64 -10.40
N ILE A 66 6.21 21.38 -10.82
CA ILE A 66 5.09 20.82 -11.55
C ILE A 66 4.67 19.50 -10.91
N ASN A 67 3.46 19.03 -11.16
CA ASN A 67 3.03 17.72 -10.70
C ASN A 67 3.80 16.61 -11.42
N LEU A 68 4.61 15.87 -10.68
CA LEU A 68 5.44 14.75 -11.16
C LEU A 68 4.75 13.39 -10.97
N GLY A 69 3.61 13.36 -10.30
CA GLY A 69 2.94 12.14 -9.86
C GLY A 69 3.67 11.45 -8.70
N LEU A 70 3.04 10.39 -8.16
CA LEU A 70 3.54 9.75 -6.94
C LEU A 70 4.96 9.20 -7.11
N VAL A 71 5.28 8.56 -8.23
CA VAL A 71 6.62 8.00 -8.49
C VAL A 71 7.70 9.08 -8.52
N GLY A 72 7.44 10.21 -9.20
CA GLY A 72 8.40 11.33 -9.24
C GLY A 72 8.58 11.98 -7.87
N THR A 73 7.51 12.15 -7.10
CA THR A 73 7.55 12.66 -5.74
C THR A 73 8.31 11.71 -4.80
N MET A 74 8.07 10.40 -4.91
CA MET A 74 8.81 9.38 -4.16
C MET A 74 10.31 9.40 -4.48
N HIS A 75 10.70 9.63 -5.75
CA HIS A 75 12.11 9.75 -6.12
C HIS A 75 12.79 10.87 -5.32
N ARG A 76 12.19 12.07 -5.28
CA ARG A 76 12.73 13.19 -4.51
C ARG A 76 12.80 12.93 -3.01
N LEU A 77 11.76 12.31 -2.45
CA LEU A 77 11.71 11.94 -1.04
C LEU A 77 12.84 10.96 -0.68
N LEU A 78 13.00 9.89 -1.47
CA LEU A 78 14.01 8.86 -1.23
C LEU A 78 15.44 9.37 -1.46
N GLU A 79 15.65 10.26 -2.43
CA GLU A 79 16.95 10.91 -2.67
C GLU A 79 17.37 11.80 -1.49
N THR A 80 16.40 12.47 -0.85
CA THR A 80 16.63 13.36 0.30
C THR A 80 16.83 12.59 1.60
N ALA A 81 16.24 11.40 1.75
CA ALA A 81 16.26 10.60 2.97
C ALA A 81 17.68 10.16 3.38
N LYS A 82 18.04 10.36 4.67
CA LYS A 82 19.36 10.06 5.23
C LYS A 82 19.34 8.93 6.27
N GLY A 83 18.14 8.52 6.70
CA GLY A 83 17.95 7.53 7.74
C GLY A 83 18.50 6.13 7.38
N GLN A 84 18.92 5.38 8.38
CA GLN A 84 19.24 3.94 8.24
C GLN A 84 17.99 3.12 7.92
N TYR A 85 16.84 3.58 8.38
CA TYR A 85 15.52 3.05 8.09
C TYR A 85 14.69 4.10 7.34
N ILE A 86 13.74 3.64 6.54
CA ILE A 86 12.78 4.48 5.84
C ILE A 86 11.37 4.02 6.25
N ALA A 87 10.56 4.94 6.77
CA ALA A 87 9.13 4.74 6.99
C ALA A 87 8.35 5.54 5.95
N TYR A 88 7.28 4.97 5.45
CA TYR A 88 6.36 5.65 4.54
C TYR A 88 5.07 6.02 5.28
N LEU A 89 4.51 7.18 4.96
CA LEU A 89 3.23 7.64 5.49
C LEU A 89 2.51 8.45 4.41
N ASP A 90 1.32 8.02 3.98
CA ASP A 90 0.45 8.82 3.12
C ASP A 90 0.01 10.09 3.85
N GLY A 91 -0.01 11.22 3.15
CA GLY A 91 -0.25 12.54 3.76
C GLY A 91 -1.69 12.76 4.26
N ASP A 92 -2.57 11.77 4.14
CA ASP A 92 -3.93 11.73 4.69
C ASP A 92 -4.10 10.74 5.85
N ASP A 93 -3.07 9.94 6.16
CA ASP A 93 -3.10 8.94 7.23
C ASP A 93 -2.58 9.49 8.57
N ILE A 94 -2.75 8.71 9.64
CA ILE A 94 -2.36 9.09 11.00
C ILE A 94 -1.45 8.03 11.60
N ALA A 95 -0.31 8.46 12.15
CA ALA A 95 0.57 7.62 12.94
C ALA A 95 0.09 7.59 14.40
N LEU A 96 -0.08 6.40 14.99
CA LEU A 96 -0.40 6.26 16.40
C LEU A 96 0.85 6.30 17.29
N PRO A 97 0.73 6.69 18.57
CA PRO A 97 1.86 6.78 19.49
C PRO A 97 2.69 5.50 19.55
N GLY A 98 4.02 5.64 19.54
CA GLY A 98 4.97 4.55 19.61
C GLY A 98 5.26 3.83 18.29
N LYS A 99 4.66 4.26 17.16
CA LYS A 99 4.89 3.65 15.84
C LYS A 99 6.38 3.58 15.50
N LEU A 100 7.07 4.72 15.51
CA LEU A 100 8.46 4.78 15.08
C LEU A 100 9.39 3.98 15.99
N GLN A 101 9.21 4.10 17.30
CA GLN A 101 10.04 3.38 18.27
C GLN A 101 9.88 1.87 18.13
N GLN A 102 8.64 1.37 18.06
CA GLN A 102 8.39 -0.07 17.99
C GLN A 102 8.91 -0.68 16.68
N GLN A 103 8.74 0.00 15.54
CA GLN A 103 9.21 -0.50 14.25
C GLN A 103 10.75 -0.51 14.17
N VAL A 104 11.45 0.53 14.66
CA VAL A 104 12.91 0.55 14.69
C VAL A 104 13.44 -0.54 15.63
N ASN A 105 12.90 -0.66 16.84
CA ASN A 105 13.31 -1.70 17.80
C ASN A 105 13.14 -3.10 17.19
N TYR A 106 12.03 -3.34 16.50
CA TYR A 106 11.79 -4.63 15.85
C TYR A 106 12.85 -4.92 14.79
N LEU A 107 13.11 -3.98 13.88
CA LEU A 107 14.13 -4.16 12.85
C LEU A 107 15.52 -4.37 13.46
N GLU A 108 15.89 -3.69 14.54
CA GLU A 108 17.18 -3.88 15.20
C GLU A 108 17.32 -5.27 15.81
N GLN A 109 16.25 -5.80 16.41
CA GLN A 109 16.23 -7.11 17.04
C GLN A 109 16.13 -8.26 16.02
N HIS A 110 15.69 -7.99 14.77
CA HIS A 110 15.49 -8.99 13.73
C HIS A 110 16.29 -8.63 12.46
N PRO A 111 17.61 -8.89 12.43
CA PRO A 111 18.48 -8.51 11.30
C PRO A 111 18.07 -9.11 9.96
N SER A 112 17.40 -10.26 9.94
CA SER A 112 16.87 -10.91 8.72
C SER A 112 15.58 -10.28 8.20
N CYS A 113 14.89 -9.45 8.99
CA CYS A 113 13.72 -8.73 8.57
C CYS A 113 14.13 -7.53 7.69
N SER A 114 13.69 -7.48 6.46
CA SER A 114 13.94 -6.38 5.53
C SER A 114 12.90 -5.28 5.63
N MET A 115 11.66 -5.66 5.88
CA MET A 115 10.51 -4.76 5.99
C MET A 115 9.60 -5.19 7.13
N VAL A 116 9.20 -4.27 7.97
CA VAL A 116 8.19 -4.48 9.02
C VAL A 116 6.95 -3.64 8.73
N TYR A 117 5.77 -4.19 8.98
CA TYR A 117 4.50 -3.48 8.92
C TYR A 117 3.66 -3.74 10.17
N HIS A 118 2.66 -2.91 10.39
CA HIS A 118 1.77 -3.02 11.55
C HIS A 118 0.31 -3.11 11.14
N GLU A 119 -0.55 -3.50 12.08
CA GLU A 119 -1.99 -3.39 11.92
C GLU A 119 -2.42 -1.92 11.84
N SER A 120 -3.42 -1.61 11.00
CA SER A 120 -3.96 -0.27 10.82
C SER A 120 -5.48 -0.24 10.99
N GLU A 121 -5.97 0.78 11.69
CA GLU A 121 -7.39 1.06 11.80
C GLU A 121 -7.88 1.78 10.53
N MET A 122 -8.76 1.18 9.77
CA MET A 122 -9.50 1.87 8.70
C MET A 122 -10.62 2.69 9.33
N PHE A 123 -10.66 3.99 9.07
CA PHE A 123 -11.67 4.86 9.65
C PHE A 123 -12.29 5.80 8.62
N ASP A 124 -13.56 6.11 8.82
CA ASP A 124 -14.30 7.06 8.02
C ASP A 124 -13.86 8.49 8.36
N SER A 125 -13.45 9.26 7.34
CA SER A 125 -12.92 10.61 7.52
C SER A 125 -13.96 11.62 8.06
N ALA A 126 -15.24 11.43 7.74
CA ALA A 126 -16.30 12.36 8.13
C ALA A 126 -16.76 12.15 9.57
N THR A 127 -16.80 10.88 10.01
CA THR A 127 -17.34 10.50 11.33
C THR A 127 -16.26 10.20 12.36
N GLY A 128 -15.02 9.92 11.91
CA GLY A 128 -13.94 9.44 12.75
C GLY A 128 -14.10 7.99 13.24
N GLN A 129 -15.20 7.32 12.85
CA GLN A 129 -15.52 5.96 13.32
C GLN A 129 -14.64 4.92 12.62
N ARG A 130 -14.24 3.90 13.39
CA ARG A 130 -13.55 2.75 12.84
C ARG A 130 -14.50 1.95 11.95
N LEU A 131 -14.03 1.65 10.74
CA LEU A 131 -14.74 0.80 9.79
C LEU A 131 -14.29 -0.68 9.93
N LYS A 132 -12.97 -0.92 9.89
CA LYS A 132 -12.36 -2.25 9.95
C LYS A 132 -10.91 -2.16 10.42
N TRP A 133 -10.34 -3.30 10.80
CA TRP A 133 -8.89 -3.50 10.83
C TRP A 133 -8.38 -3.90 9.45
N TYR A 134 -7.30 -3.29 9.00
CA TYR A 134 -6.81 -3.49 7.63
C TYR A 134 -6.32 -4.92 7.39
N SER A 135 -5.40 -5.40 8.21
CA SER A 135 -4.82 -6.73 8.01
C SER A 135 -5.77 -7.84 8.46
N SER A 136 -6.40 -7.72 9.64
CA SER A 136 -7.15 -8.81 10.25
C SER A 136 -8.59 -8.97 9.74
N GLU A 137 -9.22 -7.87 9.30
CA GLU A 137 -10.63 -7.91 8.87
C GLU A 137 -10.79 -7.67 7.37
N TYR A 138 -9.95 -6.80 6.75
CA TYR A 138 -10.09 -6.46 5.33
C TYR A 138 -9.36 -7.47 4.44
N TYR A 139 -8.09 -7.80 4.76
CA TYR A 139 -7.28 -8.75 4.00
C TYR A 139 -7.28 -10.17 4.55
N ASN A 140 -7.82 -10.41 5.74
CA ASN A 140 -7.90 -11.72 6.38
C ASN A 140 -6.55 -12.45 6.40
N TYR A 141 -5.70 -12.10 7.33
CA TYR A 141 -4.32 -12.58 7.39
C TYR A 141 -4.13 -14.06 7.77
N HIS A 142 -5.19 -14.88 7.76
CA HIS A 142 -5.03 -16.34 7.86
C HIS A 142 -4.14 -16.93 6.76
N TYR A 143 -4.07 -16.25 5.62
CA TYR A 143 -3.19 -16.65 4.52
C TYR A 143 -1.77 -16.10 4.65
N ILE A 144 -1.53 -15.11 5.51
CA ILE A 144 -0.27 -14.39 5.62
C ILE A 144 0.40 -14.76 6.94
N PRO A 145 1.56 -15.45 6.91
CA PRO A 145 2.30 -15.75 8.13
C PRO A 145 2.81 -14.45 8.78
N GLN A 146 3.14 -14.52 10.09
CA GLN A 146 3.71 -13.36 10.78
C GLN A 146 5.04 -12.91 10.17
N GLN A 147 5.82 -13.85 9.66
CA GLN A 147 7.03 -13.64 8.86
C GLN A 147 6.75 -14.11 7.43
N ALA A 148 6.38 -13.18 6.58
CA ALA A 148 6.18 -13.40 5.16
C ALA A 148 7.47 -13.13 4.37
N ASP A 149 7.44 -13.34 3.08
CA ASP A 149 8.52 -13.02 2.15
C ASP A 149 7.96 -12.48 0.82
N ILE A 150 8.83 -12.24 -0.15
CA ILE A 150 8.45 -11.78 -1.49
C ILE A 150 7.47 -12.74 -2.19
N THR A 151 7.54 -14.05 -1.91
CA THR A 151 6.64 -15.06 -2.46
C THR A 151 5.21 -14.83 -1.98
N HIS A 152 5.05 -14.57 -0.67
CA HIS A 152 3.77 -14.22 -0.07
C HIS A 152 3.25 -12.87 -0.61
N LEU A 153 4.15 -11.87 -0.73
CA LEU A 153 3.78 -10.55 -1.23
C LEU A 153 3.21 -10.62 -2.65
N ILE A 154 3.81 -11.42 -3.53
CA ILE A 154 3.32 -11.60 -4.90
C ILE A 154 2.04 -12.43 -4.92
N ARG A 155 1.99 -13.57 -4.20
CA ARG A 155 0.85 -14.47 -4.21
C ARG A 155 -0.44 -13.84 -3.67
N TYR A 156 -0.33 -13.06 -2.58
CA TYR A 156 -1.48 -12.48 -1.87
C TYR A 156 -1.67 -10.99 -2.13
N THR A 157 -0.75 -10.40 -2.91
CA THR A 157 -0.78 -9.00 -3.34
C THR A 157 -0.86 -8.01 -2.15
N VAL A 158 -1.44 -6.87 -2.32
CA VAL A 158 -1.49 -5.67 -1.46
C VAL A 158 -1.97 -5.87 -0.01
N PHE A 159 -1.46 -6.86 0.73
CA PHE A 159 -1.84 -7.09 2.13
C PHE A 159 -1.16 -6.12 3.13
N LEU A 160 -0.14 -5.40 2.69
CA LEU A 160 0.52 -4.33 3.46
C LEU A 160 -0.23 -3.01 3.23
N GLN A 161 -0.68 -2.37 4.29
CA GLN A 161 -1.14 -0.98 4.20
C GLN A 161 0.09 -0.08 4.03
N ALA A 162 0.09 0.79 3.00
CA ALA A 162 1.29 1.54 2.61
C ALA A 162 1.90 2.35 3.77
N SER A 163 1.09 3.10 4.51
CA SER A 163 1.54 3.89 5.66
C SER A 163 1.97 3.06 6.88
N SER A 164 1.83 1.74 6.83
CA SER A 164 2.24 0.86 7.92
C SER A 164 3.69 0.38 7.83
N ILE A 165 4.35 0.55 6.69
CA ILE A 165 5.66 -0.05 6.43
C ILE A 165 6.83 0.79 6.96
N MET A 166 7.86 0.06 7.40
CA MET A 166 9.22 0.57 7.60
C MET A 166 10.20 -0.48 7.10
N PHE A 167 11.26 -0.05 6.42
CA PHE A 167 12.25 -0.96 5.83
C PHE A 167 13.67 -0.43 5.98
N ARG A 168 14.66 -1.31 5.74
CA ARG A 168 16.08 -0.96 5.78
C ARG A 168 16.47 -0.17 4.55
N ARG A 169 17.19 0.95 4.74
CA ARG A 169 17.79 1.67 3.60
C ARG A 169 18.89 0.82 2.98
N HIS A 170 18.95 0.82 1.64
CA HIS A 170 19.97 0.10 0.88
C HIS A 170 20.50 0.93 -0.29
N ALA A 171 21.65 0.53 -0.86
CA ALA A 171 22.34 1.28 -1.91
C ALA A 171 21.50 1.45 -3.20
N SER A 172 20.62 0.48 -3.49
CA SER A 172 19.76 0.48 -4.67
C SER A 172 18.39 1.12 -4.45
N LEU A 173 18.22 1.97 -3.43
CA LEU A 173 16.95 2.52 -3.02
C LEU A 173 16.17 3.20 -4.17
N LEU A 174 16.83 4.00 -4.99
CA LEU A 174 16.19 4.68 -6.14
C LEU A 174 15.81 3.73 -7.28
N GLN A 175 16.49 2.57 -7.40
CA GLN A 175 16.13 1.56 -8.39
C GLN A 175 14.77 0.92 -8.09
N THR A 176 14.32 0.96 -6.84
CA THR A 176 13.01 0.42 -6.44
C THR A 176 11.83 1.11 -7.11
N LEU A 177 12.02 2.31 -7.64
CA LEU A 177 11.01 3.06 -8.37
C LEU A 177 10.98 2.75 -9.88
N GLN A 178 11.91 1.93 -10.38
CA GLN A 178 12.00 1.55 -11.80
C GLN A 178 11.11 0.33 -12.12
N HIS A 179 9.87 0.36 -11.67
CA HIS A 179 8.91 -0.75 -11.81
C HIS A 179 7.96 -0.63 -13.01
N GLY A 180 7.97 0.51 -13.72
CA GLY A 180 7.19 0.73 -14.94
C GLY A 180 5.69 0.98 -14.75
N CYS A 181 5.13 0.88 -13.54
CA CYS A 181 3.75 1.23 -13.25
C CYS A 181 3.57 2.76 -13.17
N GLN A 182 2.44 3.27 -13.66
CA GLN A 182 2.16 4.70 -13.73
C GLN A 182 1.13 5.16 -12.70
N ILE A 183 0.18 4.29 -12.35
CA ILE A 183 -0.94 4.62 -11.46
C ILE A 183 -0.68 4.12 -10.05
N ILE A 184 -0.20 2.86 -9.92
CA ILE A 184 0.17 2.29 -8.62
C ILE A 184 1.66 2.48 -8.36
N CYS A 185 2.02 2.79 -7.13
CA CYS A 185 3.42 2.93 -6.73
C CYS A 185 3.77 1.97 -5.57
N ASP A 186 2.94 1.89 -4.56
CA ASP A 186 3.18 1.18 -3.29
C ASP A 186 3.50 -0.31 -3.48
N PHE A 187 2.63 -1.07 -4.13
CA PHE A 187 2.81 -2.51 -4.31
C PHE A 187 4.06 -2.88 -5.14
N PRO A 188 4.29 -2.33 -6.36
CA PRO A 188 5.51 -2.61 -7.10
C PRO A 188 6.76 -2.12 -6.37
N TRP A 189 6.70 -0.98 -5.67
CA TRP A 189 7.80 -0.47 -4.86
C TRP A 189 8.14 -1.40 -3.68
N GLN A 190 7.13 -1.96 -3.00
CA GLN A 190 7.31 -2.97 -1.95
C GLN A 190 8.00 -4.23 -2.48
N ILE A 191 7.57 -4.75 -3.65
CA ILE A 191 8.20 -5.91 -4.31
C ILE A 191 9.67 -5.62 -4.60
N MET A 192 9.97 -4.46 -5.18
CA MET A 192 11.33 -4.07 -5.53
C MET A 192 12.22 -3.93 -4.28
N ASN A 193 11.72 -3.29 -3.21
CA ASN A 193 12.47 -3.17 -1.95
C ASN A 193 12.79 -4.52 -1.34
N VAL A 194 11.78 -5.37 -1.17
CA VAL A 194 11.97 -6.70 -0.56
C VAL A 194 12.83 -7.59 -1.44
N GLY A 195 12.64 -7.52 -2.75
CA GLY A 195 13.45 -8.29 -3.71
C GLY A 195 14.92 -7.92 -3.70
N LEU A 196 15.26 -6.62 -3.59
CA LEU A 196 16.64 -6.13 -3.53
C LEU A 196 17.30 -6.36 -2.16
N LEU A 197 16.53 -6.28 -1.07
CA LEU A 197 17.03 -6.53 0.28
C LEU A 197 17.13 -8.01 0.60
N GLY A 198 16.23 -8.82 0.05
CA GLY A 198 15.99 -10.18 0.55
C GLY A 198 15.37 -10.18 1.95
N GLY A 199 15.31 -11.34 2.61
CA GLY A 199 14.82 -11.47 3.98
C GLY A 199 13.30 -11.50 4.12
N SER A 200 12.81 -11.28 5.35
CA SER A 200 11.39 -11.40 5.66
C SER A 200 10.66 -10.06 5.67
N ILE A 201 9.34 -10.16 5.56
CA ILE A 201 8.36 -9.10 5.77
C ILE A 201 7.58 -9.46 7.02
N ASP A 202 7.82 -8.75 8.12
CA ASP A 202 7.31 -9.14 9.42
C ASP A 202 6.18 -8.24 9.89
N ARG A 203 5.19 -8.83 10.56
CA ARG A 203 4.02 -8.12 11.06
C ARG A 203 4.10 -7.84 12.55
N LEU A 204 3.89 -6.58 12.94
CA LEU A 204 3.52 -6.19 14.30
C LEU A 204 2.00 -6.27 14.46
N ASN A 205 1.54 -6.99 15.47
CA ASN A 205 0.10 -7.13 15.73
C ASN A 205 -0.52 -5.88 16.40
N THR A 206 0.33 -4.95 16.85
CA THR A 206 -0.10 -3.71 17.49
C THR A 206 -0.63 -2.74 16.42
N PRO A 207 -1.81 -2.15 16.60
CA PRO A 207 -2.27 -1.05 15.76
C PRO A 207 -1.41 0.19 16.01
N LEU A 208 -0.66 0.62 14.98
CA LEU A 208 0.25 1.77 15.07
C LEU A 208 -0.05 2.84 14.02
N GLY A 209 -1.19 2.74 13.31
CA GLY A 209 -1.65 3.72 12.35
C GLY A 209 -3.14 3.67 12.11
N ARG A 210 -3.67 4.77 11.56
CA ARG A 210 -5.04 4.88 11.09
C ARG A 210 -5.04 5.22 9.60
N TYR A 211 -5.72 4.38 8.82
CA TYR A 211 -5.91 4.54 7.38
C TYR A 211 -7.22 5.27 7.11
N ARG A 212 -7.11 6.46 6.51
CA ARG A 212 -8.24 7.34 6.28
C ARG A 212 -9.01 6.95 5.02
N ILE A 213 -10.34 6.82 5.15
CA ILE A 213 -11.25 6.59 4.03
C ILE A 213 -12.02 7.87 3.76
N HIS A 214 -11.86 8.44 2.56
CA HIS A 214 -12.56 9.63 2.10
C HIS A 214 -12.83 9.57 0.58
N SER A 215 -13.70 10.44 0.06
CA SER A 215 -14.16 10.40 -1.34
C SER A 215 -13.06 10.59 -2.39
N ASN A 216 -11.96 11.26 -2.03
CA ASN A 216 -10.84 11.56 -2.92
C ASN A 216 -9.65 10.61 -2.72
N SER A 217 -9.75 9.59 -1.86
CA SER A 217 -8.68 8.60 -1.68
C SER A 217 -8.47 7.78 -2.95
N PHE A 218 -7.28 7.21 -3.12
CA PHE A 218 -6.93 6.36 -4.26
C PHE A 218 -7.95 5.24 -4.49
N GLY A 219 -8.35 4.57 -3.40
CA GLY A 219 -9.35 3.51 -3.43
C GLY A 219 -10.72 3.99 -3.89
N ALA A 220 -11.20 5.14 -3.36
CA ALA A 220 -12.47 5.73 -3.75
C ALA A 220 -12.50 6.12 -5.23
N GLN A 221 -11.46 6.79 -5.73
CA GLN A 221 -11.33 7.13 -7.16
C GLN A 221 -11.33 5.89 -8.06
N THR A 222 -10.67 4.81 -7.61
CA THR A 222 -10.62 3.55 -8.36
C THR A 222 -11.98 2.84 -8.36
N GLN A 223 -12.77 2.99 -7.29
CA GLN A 223 -14.13 2.45 -7.23
C GLN A 223 -15.13 3.24 -8.09
N GLN A 224 -14.88 4.53 -8.33
CA GLN A 224 -15.77 5.40 -9.12
C GLN A 224 -15.55 5.31 -10.64
N SER A 225 -14.47 4.67 -11.10
CA SER A 225 -14.11 4.60 -12.52
C SER A 225 -13.73 3.18 -12.94
N HIS A 226 -14.57 2.54 -13.76
CA HIS A 226 -14.29 1.22 -14.32
C HIS A 226 -13.01 1.23 -15.17
N GLN A 227 -12.79 2.28 -15.97
CA GLN A 227 -11.56 2.40 -16.76
C GLN A 227 -10.31 2.47 -15.87
N ARG A 228 -10.35 3.26 -14.78
CA ARG A 228 -9.26 3.33 -13.83
C ARG A 228 -9.06 1.97 -13.14
N ARG A 229 -10.16 1.30 -12.77
CA ARG A 229 -10.11 -0.05 -12.15
C ARG A 229 -9.40 -1.05 -13.04
N LEU A 230 -9.71 -1.08 -14.35
CA LEU A 230 -9.04 -1.96 -15.31
C LEU A 230 -7.54 -1.67 -15.37
N LYS A 231 -7.15 -0.41 -15.53
CA LYS A 231 -5.73 -0.02 -15.57
C LYS A 231 -4.98 -0.40 -14.28
N VAL A 232 -5.57 -0.15 -13.11
CA VAL A 232 -4.98 -0.56 -11.82
C VAL A 232 -4.83 -2.09 -11.74
N THR A 233 -5.82 -2.84 -12.22
CA THR A 233 -5.76 -4.30 -12.27
C THR A 233 -4.62 -4.80 -13.15
N ASP A 234 -4.45 -4.21 -14.35
CA ASP A 234 -3.38 -4.57 -15.26
C ASP A 234 -1.99 -4.22 -14.69
N GLU A 235 -1.85 -3.08 -14.03
CA GLU A 235 -0.61 -2.71 -13.37
C GLU A 235 -0.28 -3.61 -12.16
N LEU A 236 -1.27 -4.02 -11.36
CA LEU A 236 -1.06 -4.98 -10.28
C LEU A 236 -0.59 -6.34 -10.84
N ALA A 237 -1.21 -6.81 -11.93
CA ALA A 237 -0.79 -8.03 -12.60
C ALA A 237 0.64 -7.90 -13.20
N ALA A 238 0.97 -6.74 -13.75
CA ALA A 238 2.32 -6.45 -14.25
C ALA A 238 3.36 -6.42 -13.10
N ALA A 239 3.00 -5.83 -11.96
CA ALA A 239 3.84 -5.79 -10.77
C ALA A 239 4.17 -7.19 -10.23
N CYS A 240 3.22 -8.14 -10.25
CA CYS A 240 3.51 -9.54 -9.86
C CYS A 240 4.66 -10.14 -10.69
N ARG A 241 4.80 -9.77 -11.97
CA ARG A 241 5.87 -10.27 -12.85
C ARG A 241 7.25 -9.78 -12.46
N LEU A 242 7.37 -8.69 -11.69
CA LEU A 242 8.63 -8.21 -11.15
C LEU A 242 9.32 -9.27 -10.27
N GLY A 243 8.54 -10.17 -9.65
CA GLY A 243 9.08 -11.25 -8.84
C GLY A 243 10.05 -12.18 -9.59
N LYS A 244 9.94 -12.28 -10.92
CA LYS A 244 10.81 -13.13 -11.72
C LYS A 244 12.30 -12.76 -11.60
N GLN A 245 12.61 -11.47 -11.54
CA GLN A 245 13.99 -10.99 -11.39
C GLN A 245 14.60 -11.33 -10.01
N PHE A 246 13.75 -11.69 -9.02
CA PHE A 246 14.15 -12.07 -7.66
C PHE A 246 13.99 -13.57 -7.39
N GLY A 247 13.81 -14.40 -8.43
CA GLY A 247 13.76 -15.85 -8.32
C GLY A 247 12.44 -16.42 -7.85
N VAL A 248 11.36 -15.62 -7.81
CA VAL A 248 10.00 -16.14 -7.53
C VAL A 248 9.55 -17.02 -8.70
N SER A 249 9.00 -18.19 -8.39
CA SER A 249 8.58 -19.16 -9.42
C SER A 249 7.44 -18.63 -10.29
N ASP A 250 7.43 -19.05 -11.55
CA ASP A 250 6.35 -18.67 -12.49
C ASP A 250 4.97 -19.12 -11.98
N GLU A 251 4.89 -20.21 -11.21
CA GLU A 251 3.66 -20.68 -10.57
C GLU A 251 3.12 -19.66 -9.56
N VAL A 252 3.96 -19.17 -8.65
CA VAL A 252 3.56 -18.18 -7.65
C VAL A 252 3.18 -16.85 -8.30
N ILE A 253 3.93 -16.42 -9.32
CA ILE A 253 3.62 -15.22 -10.09
C ILE A 253 2.23 -15.35 -10.73
N GLN A 254 1.94 -16.51 -11.35
CA GLN A 254 0.65 -16.74 -11.98
C GLN A 254 -0.51 -16.78 -10.96
N LEU A 255 -0.27 -17.38 -9.78
CA LEU A 255 -1.28 -17.36 -8.68
C LEU A 255 -1.57 -15.92 -8.22
N GLY A 256 -0.57 -15.08 -8.10
CA GLY A 256 -0.75 -13.65 -7.78
C GLY A 256 -1.55 -12.92 -8.86
N ILE A 257 -1.22 -13.12 -10.14
CA ILE A 257 -1.95 -12.56 -11.28
C ILE A 257 -3.41 -13.02 -11.26
N ASN A 258 -3.65 -14.32 -11.05
CA ASN A 258 -5.00 -14.88 -10.98
C ASN A 258 -5.79 -14.26 -9.81
N HIS A 259 -5.15 -14.05 -8.66
CA HIS A 259 -5.77 -13.36 -7.52
C HIS A 259 -6.17 -11.91 -7.84
N VAL A 260 -5.30 -11.16 -8.53
CA VAL A 260 -5.58 -9.79 -8.98
C VAL A 260 -6.82 -9.74 -9.87
N TYR A 261 -6.88 -10.58 -10.90
CA TYR A 261 -8.02 -10.62 -11.81
C TYR A 261 -9.30 -11.14 -11.14
N PHE A 262 -9.20 -12.11 -10.23
CA PHE A 262 -10.34 -12.55 -9.42
C PHE A 262 -10.90 -11.42 -8.56
N SER A 263 -10.05 -10.65 -7.89
CA SER A 263 -10.47 -9.48 -7.11
C SER A 263 -11.18 -8.44 -7.99
N ALA A 264 -10.70 -8.21 -9.21
CA ALA A 264 -11.35 -7.34 -10.18
C ALA A 264 -12.70 -7.89 -10.66
N ALA A 265 -12.79 -9.19 -10.90
CA ALA A 265 -14.05 -9.87 -11.25
C ALA A 265 -15.12 -9.66 -10.15
N LEU A 266 -14.75 -9.85 -8.89
CA LEU A 266 -15.67 -9.62 -7.77
C LEU A 266 -16.12 -8.15 -7.67
N TYR A 267 -15.24 -7.20 -7.97
CA TYR A 267 -15.61 -5.80 -8.04
C TYR A 267 -16.66 -5.55 -9.13
N PHE A 268 -16.45 -6.02 -10.36
CA PHE A 268 -17.40 -5.83 -11.47
C PHE A 268 -18.72 -6.57 -11.26
N LEU A 269 -18.69 -7.73 -10.61
CA LEU A 269 -19.90 -8.44 -10.23
C LEU A 269 -20.77 -7.61 -9.27
N ARG A 270 -20.14 -6.93 -8.29
CA ARG A 270 -20.84 -6.01 -7.35
C ARG A 270 -21.35 -4.76 -8.05
N ALA A 271 -20.58 -4.23 -8.99
CA ALA A 271 -20.95 -3.04 -9.76
C ALA A 271 -22.11 -3.30 -10.76
N GLY A 272 -22.52 -4.56 -10.95
CA GLY A 272 -23.57 -4.90 -11.90
C GLY A 272 -23.10 -4.92 -13.35
N GLU A 273 -21.80 -5.15 -13.59
CA GLU A 273 -21.15 -5.17 -14.91
C GLU A 273 -20.82 -6.62 -15.34
N PRO A 274 -21.79 -7.38 -15.87
CA PRO A 274 -21.62 -8.81 -16.11
C PRO A 274 -20.56 -9.13 -17.18
N ASP A 275 -20.42 -8.29 -18.20
CA ASP A 275 -19.43 -8.49 -19.27
C ASP A 275 -18.00 -8.33 -18.74
N LEU A 276 -17.77 -7.27 -17.94
CA LEU A 276 -16.47 -7.05 -17.29
C LEU A 276 -16.17 -8.10 -16.22
N PHE A 277 -17.20 -8.55 -15.49
CA PHE A 277 -17.06 -9.68 -14.57
C PHE A 277 -16.59 -10.92 -15.32
N LEU A 278 -17.26 -11.27 -16.43
CA LEU A 278 -16.91 -12.45 -17.22
C LEU A 278 -15.50 -12.35 -17.79
N GLN A 279 -15.12 -11.19 -18.32
CA GLN A 279 -13.77 -10.96 -18.82
C GLN A 279 -12.71 -11.15 -17.73
N MET A 280 -12.90 -10.56 -16.55
CA MET A 280 -11.92 -10.63 -15.46
C MET A 280 -11.83 -12.02 -14.85
N ILE A 281 -12.95 -12.73 -14.70
CA ILE A 281 -12.94 -14.08 -14.11
C ILE A 281 -12.30 -15.10 -15.06
N GLU A 282 -12.45 -14.95 -16.38
CA GLU A 282 -11.72 -15.79 -17.35
C GLU A 282 -10.21 -15.55 -17.28
N LEU A 283 -9.75 -14.28 -17.14
CA LEU A 283 -8.35 -13.95 -16.97
C LEU A 283 -7.78 -14.44 -15.63
N SER A 284 -8.62 -14.69 -14.63
CA SER A 284 -8.22 -15.10 -13.29
C SER A 284 -7.93 -16.60 -13.14
N ALA A 285 -8.21 -17.43 -14.15
CA ALA A 285 -8.14 -18.88 -14.05
C ALA A 285 -7.13 -19.52 -15.02
N VAL A 286 -6.06 -18.81 -15.35
CA VAL A 286 -4.98 -19.32 -16.20
C VAL A 286 -4.40 -20.59 -15.58
N ASN A 287 -4.20 -21.62 -16.42
CA ASN A 287 -3.75 -22.96 -16.04
C ASN A 287 -4.67 -23.67 -15.01
N SER A 288 -5.94 -23.28 -14.91
CA SER A 288 -6.89 -23.82 -13.92
C SER A 288 -6.40 -23.70 -12.47
N GLN A 289 -5.57 -22.69 -12.20
CA GLN A 289 -5.07 -22.39 -10.87
C GLN A 289 -5.97 -21.35 -10.19
N PHE A 290 -6.45 -21.65 -9.01
CA PHE A 290 -7.37 -20.81 -8.24
C PHE A 290 -6.73 -20.36 -6.93
N PHE A 291 -7.09 -19.15 -6.49
CA PHE A 291 -6.63 -18.60 -5.23
C PHE A 291 -7.11 -19.43 -4.03
N ASP A 292 -8.41 -19.73 -4.03
CA ASP A 292 -9.08 -20.55 -3.02
C ASP A 292 -10.30 -21.29 -3.62
N LYS A 293 -11.03 -22.04 -2.78
CA LYS A 293 -12.24 -22.73 -3.18
C LYS A 293 -13.33 -21.78 -3.69
N ARG A 294 -13.48 -20.59 -3.06
CA ARG A 294 -14.45 -19.59 -3.47
C ARG A 294 -14.19 -19.08 -4.89
N HIS A 295 -12.92 -18.93 -5.26
CA HIS A 295 -12.52 -18.57 -6.62
C HIS A 295 -12.89 -19.66 -7.63
N SER A 296 -12.54 -20.92 -7.33
CA SER A 296 -12.90 -22.08 -8.18
C SER A 296 -14.42 -22.20 -8.39
N ASP A 297 -15.18 -22.10 -7.30
CA ASP A 297 -16.64 -22.22 -7.36
C ASP A 297 -17.28 -21.05 -8.17
N ALA A 298 -16.77 -19.83 -8.00
CA ALA A 298 -17.21 -18.67 -8.77
C ALA A 298 -16.90 -18.83 -10.27
N TYR A 299 -15.70 -19.32 -10.60
CA TYR A 299 -15.32 -19.60 -11.98
C TYR A 299 -16.22 -20.65 -12.64
N GLN A 300 -16.55 -21.73 -11.95
CA GLN A 300 -17.44 -22.76 -12.47
C GLN A 300 -18.83 -22.22 -12.79
N LYS A 301 -19.33 -21.26 -12.02
CA LYS A 301 -20.65 -20.63 -12.17
C LYS A 301 -20.64 -19.31 -12.93
N ARG A 302 -19.53 -18.94 -13.56
CA ARG A 302 -19.30 -17.59 -14.12
C ARG A 302 -20.33 -17.14 -15.16
N GLN A 303 -20.95 -18.07 -15.88
CA GLN A 303 -22.03 -17.78 -16.82
C GLN A 303 -23.37 -17.41 -16.15
N GLN A 304 -23.44 -17.53 -14.82
CA GLN A 304 -24.66 -17.30 -14.04
C GLN A 304 -24.33 -16.35 -12.87
N PRO A 305 -24.16 -15.02 -13.13
CA PRO A 305 -23.71 -14.04 -12.14
C PRO A 305 -24.50 -14.05 -10.84
N GLU A 306 -25.83 -14.26 -10.91
CA GLU A 306 -26.67 -14.29 -9.71
C GLU A 306 -26.39 -15.51 -8.83
N GLN A 307 -26.05 -16.66 -9.41
CA GLN A 307 -25.61 -17.82 -8.62
C GLN A 307 -24.24 -17.59 -7.97
N VAL A 308 -23.36 -16.84 -8.64
CA VAL A 308 -22.07 -16.45 -8.04
C VAL A 308 -22.31 -15.51 -6.84
N LYS A 309 -23.23 -14.54 -6.94
CA LYS A 309 -23.61 -13.66 -5.82
C LYS A 309 -24.19 -14.45 -4.64
N GLN A 310 -25.06 -15.45 -4.90
CA GLN A 310 -25.60 -16.35 -3.87
C GLN A 310 -24.48 -17.14 -3.17
N LEU A 311 -23.59 -17.76 -3.95
CA LEU A 311 -22.43 -18.50 -3.43
C LEU A 311 -21.53 -17.64 -2.55
N LEU A 312 -21.39 -16.35 -2.86
CA LEU A 312 -20.61 -15.38 -2.09
C LEU A 312 -21.39 -14.81 -0.88
N GLY A 313 -22.64 -15.20 -0.68
CA GLY A 313 -23.48 -14.69 0.41
C GLY A 313 -23.92 -13.24 0.22
N TRP A 314 -23.96 -12.73 -1.02
CA TRP A 314 -24.37 -11.36 -1.32
C TRP A 314 -25.86 -11.22 -1.66
N LEU A 315 -26.51 -12.33 -1.89
CA LEU A 315 -27.97 -12.45 -2.05
C LEU A 315 -28.47 -13.50 -1.06
N SER A 316 -29.54 -13.17 -0.35
CA SER A 316 -30.27 -14.08 0.53
C SER A 316 -31.12 -15.09 -0.26
#